data_bcc56f765b01e9882a568a905e528d7d
#
_entry.id   bcc56f765b01e9882a568a905e528d7d
#
_cell.length_a   1.000
_cell.length_b   1.000
_cell.length_c   1.000
_cell.angle_alpha   90.00
_cell.angle_beta   90.00
_cell.angle_gamma   90.00
#
_symmetry.space_group_name_H-M   'P 1'
#
loop_
_entity.id
_entity.type
_entity.pdbx_description
1 polymer ?
#
loop_
_entity_poly.entity_id
_entity_poly.type
_entity_poly.pdbx_seq_one_letter_code
_entity_poly.pdbx_strand_id
1 'polypeptide(L)'
;MKHWHETAAILDRVARLAEAGERAAIATVVRISGSAYRRPGAKFLVERDGRTTGGVSGGCLEADVREVALQSLRDGPAKLLHYDTGADEETVWGLGLGCEGAVDIFVQPVGAEFIHDAGARIRELLAGGTAFGTAAPFAVTTVVKGPQAGQVEIVQHDLPEESRLEERGPNTVFVDLLSPPPVLLIFGAGDDAKPVAALAAEAGFEVTIVDHRRGYLTPERFPPPSRLVLRRSSEGISGLGPRHFAVVQTHALIHDRDWLRALLPQPLAYLGLLGPRSRKEEILRQLGAADAQKIFAPVGLDLGAEGPEQVAVSIVAEMLAVGARREPVHLRAKRGGIHEG
;
A
#
# COMPACT_ATOMS: atom_id res chain seq x y z
N MET A 1 1.06 2.07 -0.32
CA MET A 1 0.26 0.85 -0.16
C MET A 1 0.75 -0.02 0.99
N LYS A 2 1.98 -0.53 0.94
CA LYS A 2 2.51 -1.42 2.01
C LYS A 2 2.55 -0.81 3.41
N HIS A 3 2.86 0.49 3.51
CA HIS A 3 2.94 1.17 4.81
C HIS A 3 1.63 1.17 5.62
N TRP A 4 0.48 1.21 4.96
CA TRP A 4 -0.83 1.16 5.63
C TRP A 4 -1.04 -0.14 6.40
N HIS A 5 -0.95 -1.28 5.70
CA HIS A 5 -1.13 -2.60 6.31
C HIS A 5 -0.03 -2.95 7.30
N GLU A 6 1.22 -2.59 6.99
CA GLU A 6 2.37 -2.79 7.88
C GLU A 6 2.19 -2.01 9.18
N THR A 7 1.80 -0.73 9.09
CA THR A 7 1.53 0.11 10.27
C THR A 7 0.36 -0.46 11.09
N ALA A 8 -0.72 -0.90 10.44
CA ALA A 8 -1.85 -1.53 11.13
C ALA A 8 -1.42 -2.78 11.90
N ALA A 9 -0.70 -3.69 11.25
CA ALA A 9 -0.22 -4.93 11.88
C ALA A 9 0.72 -4.66 13.07
N ILE A 10 1.63 -3.68 12.92
CA ILE A 10 2.54 -3.27 13.99
C ILE A 10 1.77 -2.68 15.17
N LEU A 11 0.83 -1.77 14.93
CA LEU A 11 0.05 -1.14 16.01
C LEU A 11 -0.89 -2.13 16.72
N ASP A 12 -1.45 -3.08 15.99
CA ASP A 12 -2.22 -4.18 16.60
C ASP A 12 -1.34 -5.07 17.50
N ARG A 13 -0.09 -5.29 17.09
CA ARG A 13 0.86 -6.03 17.92
C ARG A 13 1.25 -5.25 19.17
N VAL A 14 1.55 -3.95 19.02
CA VAL A 14 1.86 -3.05 20.16
C VAL A 14 0.69 -2.99 21.16
N ALA A 15 -0.55 -2.92 20.68
CA ALA A 15 -1.72 -2.91 21.56
C ALA A 15 -1.82 -4.19 22.40
N ARG A 16 -1.63 -5.36 21.78
CA ARG A 16 -1.62 -6.64 22.51
C ARG A 16 -0.49 -6.73 23.53
N LEU A 17 0.68 -6.19 23.22
CA LEU A 17 1.81 -6.14 24.18
C LEU A 17 1.49 -5.18 25.34
N ALA A 18 0.91 -4.02 25.04
CA ALA A 18 0.51 -3.05 26.05
C ALA A 18 -0.56 -3.61 27.03
N GLU A 19 -1.53 -4.39 26.51
CA GLU A 19 -2.52 -5.12 27.32
C GLU A 19 -1.87 -6.14 28.27
N ALA A 20 -0.74 -6.73 27.84
CA ALA A 20 0.06 -7.63 28.67
C ALA A 20 1.05 -6.90 29.61
N GLY A 21 1.03 -5.57 29.64
CA GLY A 21 1.98 -4.76 30.42
C GLY A 21 3.40 -4.71 29.84
N GLU A 22 3.56 -5.12 28.58
CA GLU A 22 4.84 -5.18 27.90
C GLU A 22 5.08 -3.93 27.02
N ARG A 23 6.37 -3.62 26.78
CA ARG A 23 6.81 -2.56 25.87
C ARG A 23 7.52 -3.15 24.67
N ALA A 24 7.45 -2.43 23.57
CA ALA A 24 8.20 -2.70 22.35
C ALA A 24 8.90 -1.42 21.86
N ALA A 25 9.73 -1.50 20.82
CA ALA A 25 10.28 -0.34 20.14
C ALA A 25 9.86 -0.35 18.68
N ILE A 26 9.45 0.81 18.16
CA ILE A 26 9.21 1.02 16.75
C ILE A 26 10.38 1.82 16.16
N ALA A 27 11.05 1.26 15.16
CA ALA A 27 12.00 1.96 14.32
C ALA A 27 11.29 2.40 13.04
N THR A 28 11.38 3.68 12.69
CA THR A 28 10.75 4.26 11.49
C THR A 28 11.81 4.91 10.61
N VAL A 29 11.83 4.58 9.32
CA VAL A 29 12.63 5.29 8.32
C VAL A 29 12.06 6.69 8.16
N VAL A 30 12.84 7.72 8.46
CA VAL A 30 12.36 9.13 8.43
C VAL A 30 12.98 9.94 7.30
N ARG A 31 14.16 9.54 6.79
CA ARG A 31 14.81 10.17 5.63
C ARG A 31 15.64 9.16 4.85
N ILE A 32 15.71 9.37 3.54
CA ILE A 32 16.58 8.63 2.64
C ILE A 32 17.25 9.64 1.71
N SER A 33 18.56 9.46 1.47
CA SER A 33 19.32 10.12 0.43
C SER A 33 19.92 9.05 -0.47
N GLY A 34 19.81 9.20 -1.79
CA GLY A 34 20.25 8.18 -2.75
C GLY A 34 19.28 7.01 -2.91
N SER A 35 19.80 5.82 -3.21
CA SER A 35 19.00 4.62 -3.47
C SER A 35 18.83 3.79 -2.20
N ALA A 36 17.58 3.49 -1.84
CA ALA A 36 17.27 2.60 -0.72
C ALA A 36 16.09 1.69 -1.03
N TYR A 37 16.10 0.49 -0.45
CA TYR A 37 15.07 -0.53 -0.65
C TYR A 37 13.72 -0.14 -0.01
N ARG A 38 13.77 0.49 1.16
CA ARG A 38 12.57 0.96 1.88
C ARG A 38 12.40 2.47 1.71
N ARG A 39 11.22 2.98 1.95
CA ARG A 39 10.88 4.40 1.83
C ARG A 39 10.62 5.03 3.19
N PRO A 40 10.70 6.37 3.32
CA PRO A 40 10.24 7.06 4.53
C PRO A 40 8.83 6.59 4.92
N GLY A 41 8.61 6.34 6.22
CA GLY A 41 7.40 5.73 6.76
C GLY A 41 7.47 4.21 6.96
N ALA A 42 8.46 3.50 6.40
CA ALA A 42 8.67 2.09 6.68
C ALA A 42 8.97 1.85 8.15
N LYS A 43 8.37 0.81 8.73
CA LYS A 43 8.45 0.54 10.16
C LYS A 43 8.98 -0.85 10.46
N PHE A 44 9.64 -0.96 11.60
CA PHE A 44 10.21 -2.18 12.14
C PHE A 44 9.94 -2.23 13.64
N LEU A 45 9.10 -3.15 14.05
CA LEU A 45 8.81 -3.41 15.45
C LEU A 45 9.84 -4.38 16.02
N VAL A 46 10.36 -4.08 17.20
CA VAL A 46 11.23 -4.95 17.98
C VAL A 46 10.60 -5.17 19.37
N GLU A 47 10.31 -6.42 19.68
CA GLU A 47 9.77 -6.84 20.99
C GLU A 47 10.92 -7.10 21.98
N ARG A 48 10.61 -7.13 23.27
CA ARG A 48 11.60 -7.31 24.34
C ARG A 48 12.36 -8.63 24.25
N ASP A 49 11.74 -9.67 23.71
CA ASP A 49 12.36 -11.00 23.50
C ASP A 49 13.15 -11.09 22.19
N GLY A 50 13.23 -9.99 21.43
CA GLY A 50 13.97 -9.90 20.18
C GLY A 50 13.16 -10.34 18.95
N ARG A 51 11.89 -10.71 19.07
CA ARG A 51 11.00 -10.90 17.91
C ARG A 51 10.80 -9.59 17.17
N THR A 52 10.63 -9.67 15.85
CA THR A 52 10.54 -8.51 14.98
C THR A 52 9.37 -8.64 14.01
N THR A 53 8.85 -7.49 13.56
CA THR A 53 7.81 -7.39 12.52
C THR A 53 8.07 -6.18 11.63
N GLY A 54 7.95 -6.30 10.31
CA GLY A 54 8.27 -5.25 9.34
C GLY A 54 9.75 -5.20 8.99
N GLY A 55 10.27 -4.03 8.55
CA GLY A 55 11.67 -3.84 8.21
C GLY A 55 11.98 -2.42 7.76
N VAL A 56 13.22 -2.00 7.94
CA VAL A 56 13.73 -0.64 7.60
C VAL A 56 14.69 -0.65 6.41
N SER A 57 15.15 -1.84 6.01
CA SER A 57 16.06 -2.03 4.88
C SER A 57 15.71 -3.31 4.10
N GLY A 58 16.60 -3.82 3.30
CA GLY A 58 16.50 -5.13 2.65
C GLY A 58 17.13 -6.28 3.47
N GLY A 59 17.35 -6.07 4.77
CA GLY A 59 17.98 -7.04 5.67
C GLY A 59 19.33 -6.57 6.27
N CYS A 60 19.93 -5.53 5.72
CA CYS A 60 21.29 -5.12 6.08
C CYS A 60 21.38 -4.29 7.38
N LEU A 61 20.34 -3.50 7.72
CA LEU A 61 20.35 -2.63 8.90
C LEU A 61 19.55 -3.22 10.08
N GLU A 62 18.73 -4.25 9.84
CA GLU A 62 17.81 -4.80 10.82
C GLU A 62 18.50 -5.30 12.08
N ALA A 63 19.69 -5.90 11.96
CA ALA A 63 20.43 -6.44 13.11
C ALA A 63 20.90 -5.32 14.05
N ASP A 64 21.50 -4.25 13.50
CA ASP A 64 21.96 -3.10 14.28
C ASP A 64 20.80 -2.30 14.87
N VAL A 65 19.76 -2.00 14.05
CA VAL A 65 18.56 -1.31 14.52
C VAL A 65 17.86 -2.10 15.63
N ARG A 66 17.82 -3.44 15.54
CA ARG A 66 17.28 -4.30 16.59
C ARG A 66 18.06 -4.16 17.89
N GLU A 67 19.36 -4.13 17.85
CA GLU A 67 20.20 -3.97 19.04
C GLU A 67 19.95 -2.62 19.72
N VAL A 68 19.94 -1.52 18.94
CA VAL A 68 19.60 -0.19 19.44
C VAL A 68 18.19 -0.13 20.02
N ALA A 69 17.20 -0.79 19.36
CA ALA A 69 15.84 -0.86 19.84
C ALA A 69 15.75 -1.60 21.20
N LEU A 70 16.43 -2.74 21.34
CA LEU A 70 16.50 -3.47 22.61
C LEU A 70 17.19 -2.67 23.72
N GLN A 71 18.19 -1.88 23.38
CA GLN A 71 18.82 -0.95 24.32
C GLN A 71 17.86 0.16 24.73
N SER A 72 17.14 0.80 23.78
CA SER A 72 16.11 1.82 24.07
C SER A 72 15.01 1.32 25.02
N LEU A 73 14.65 0.04 24.92
CA LEU A 73 13.67 -0.57 25.83
C LEU A 73 14.18 -0.67 27.28
N ARG A 74 15.48 -0.69 27.50
CA ARG A 74 16.10 -0.69 28.85
C ARG A 74 16.27 0.73 29.40
N ASP A 75 16.80 1.63 28.57
CA ASP A 75 17.33 2.93 29.02
C ASP A 75 16.38 4.10 28.72
N GLY A 76 15.32 3.92 27.95
CA GLY A 76 14.16 4.81 27.88
C GLY A 76 14.07 5.82 26.73
N PRO A 77 15.11 6.63 26.36
CA PRO A 77 14.86 7.68 25.37
C PRO A 77 14.77 7.16 23.92
N ALA A 78 13.96 7.86 23.12
CA ALA A 78 13.95 7.71 21.67
C ALA A 78 15.30 8.16 21.09
N LYS A 79 15.72 7.53 19.97
CA LYS A 79 17.03 7.78 19.32
C LYS A 79 16.84 7.97 17.82
N LEU A 80 17.50 8.97 17.25
CA LEU A 80 17.64 9.16 15.80
C LEU A 80 18.99 8.60 15.37
N LEU A 81 18.96 7.57 14.52
CA LEU A 81 20.13 6.91 13.96
C LEU A 81 20.40 7.46 12.56
N HIS A 82 21.66 7.61 12.20
CA HIS A 82 22.10 7.99 10.87
C HIS A 82 23.03 6.90 10.32
N TYR A 83 22.66 6.31 9.20
CA TYR A 83 23.46 5.33 8.47
C TYR A 83 23.87 5.96 7.14
N ASP A 84 25.17 6.20 6.95
CA ASP A 84 25.74 6.60 5.68
C ASP A 84 26.42 5.39 5.05
N THR A 85 25.86 4.92 3.93
CA THR A 85 26.35 3.73 3.23
C THR A 85 27.35 4.06 2.11
N GLY A 86 27.65 5.36 1.90
CA GLY A 86 28.57 5.86 0.87
C GLY A 86 29.94 6.33 1.38
N ALA A 87 30.16 6.38 2.72
CA ALA A 87 31.30 7.12 3.30
C ALA A 87 32.65 6.36 3.36
N ASP A 88 32.62 5.00 3.36
CA ASP A 88 33.89 4.20 3.45
C ASP A 88 33.72 2.83 2.78
N GLU A 89 34.56 2.52 1.78
CA GLU A 89 34.55 1.21 1.10
C GLU A 89 34.76 0.03 2.07
N GLU A 90 35.57 0.17 3.11
CA GLU A 90 35.79 -0.88 4.13
C GLU A 90 34.54 -1.11 5.00
N THR A 91 33.82 -0.06 5.37
CA THR A 91 32.58 -0.15 6.18
C THR A 91 31.43 -0.64 5.33
N VAL A 92 31.31 -0.20 4.08
CA VAL A 92 30.28 -0.62 3.10
C VAL A 92 30.40 -2.11 2.78
N TRP A 93 31.59 -2.62 2.52
CA TRP A 93 31.83 -4.05 2.25
C TRP A 93 31.68 -4.92 3.50
N GLY A 94 32.06 -4.39 4.69
CA GLY A 94 31.96 -5.10 5.96
C GLY A 94 30.48 -5.32 6.41
N LEU A 95 29.56 -4.42 6.05
CA LEU A 95 28.12 -4.54 6.33
C LEU A 95 27.31 -5.17 5.18
N GLY A 96 27.94 -5.46 4.03
CA GLY A 96 27.26 -6.01 2.86
C GLY A 96 26.26 -5.04 2.21
N LEU A 97 26.43 -3.72 2.40
CA LEU A 97 25.56 -2.67 1.91
C LEU A 97 25.86 -2.36 0.45
N GLY A 98 25.14 -3.00 -0.47
CA GLY A 98 25.22 -2.72 -1.91
C GLY A 98 24.44 -1.48 -2.38
N CYS A 99 24.07 -0.56 -1.49
CA CYS A 99 23.27 0.64 -1.79
C CYS A 99 24.10 1.89 -1.50
N GLU A 100 24.30 2.77 -2.48
CA GLU A 100 24.87 4.10 -2.29
C GLU A 100 23.80 5.05 -1.76
N GLY A 101 23.89 5.49 -0.50
CA GLY A 101 22.96 6.45 0.07
C GLY A 101 23.02 6.55 1.59
N ALA A 102 22.25 7.47 2.16
CA ALA A 102 22.12 7.61 3.60
C ALA A 102 20.66 7.37 4.05
N VAL A 103 20.51 6.78 5.23
CA VAL A 103 19.19 6.48 5.82
C VAL A 103 19.15 6.96 7.27
N ASP A 104 18.15 7.78 7.61
CA ASP A 104 17.87 8.12 8.99
C ASP A 104 16.71 7.28 9.52
N ILE A 105 16.90 6.70 10.70
CA ILE A 105 15.93 5.82 11.35
C ILE A 105 15.67 6.35 12.77
N PHE A 106 14.41 6.63 13.08
CA PHE A 106 13.99 7.02 14.41
C PHE A 106 13.50 5.81 15.19
N VAL A 107 14.13 5.50 16.32
CA VAL A 107 13.79 4.39 17.20
C VAL A 107 13.09 4.95 18.45
N GLN A 108 11.87 4.53 18.67
CA GLN A 108 11.02 5.00 19.76
C GLN A 108 10.48 3.82 20.59
N PRO A 109 10.70 3.78 21.92
CA PRO A 109 9.98 2.87 22.80
C PRO A 109 8.49 3.21 22.86
N VAL A 110 7.64 2.18 22.79
CA VAL A 110 6.18 2.30 22.81
C VAL A 110 5.56 1.29 23.78
N GLY A 111 4.43 1.63 24.36
CA GLY A 111 3.69 0.79 25.30
C GLY A 111 2.29 1.36 25.55
N ALA A 112 1.74 1.14 26.74
CA ALA A 112 0.38 1.53 27.10
C ALA A 112 0.12 3.04 26.92
N GLU A 113 1.05 3.89 27.32
CA GLU A 113 0.95 5.35 27.17
C GLU A 113 0.80 5.74 25.70
N PHE A 114 1.69 5.24 24.82
CA PHE A 114 1.60 5.50 23.38
C PHE A 114 0.26 5.04 22.78
N ILE A 115 -0.23 3.85 23.18
CA ILE A 115 -1.52 3.35 22.70
C ILE A 115 -2.66 4.23 23.18
N HIS A 116 -2.63 4.67 24.45
CA HIS A 116 -3.65 5.54 25.01
C HIS A 116 -3.69 6.92 24.30
N ASP A 117 -2.53 7.53 24.03
CA ASP A 117 -2.44 8.90 23.51
C ASP A 117 -2.68 8.98 22.01
N ALA A 118 -2.06 8.11 21.21
CA ALA A 118 -2.12 8.17 19.75
C ALA A 118 -2.46 6.85 19.07
N GLY A 119 -1.90 5.75 19.57
CA GLY A 119 -1.96 4.46 18.87
C GLY A 119 -3.36 3.92 18.65
N ALA A 120 -4.28 4.08 19.62
CA ALA A 120 -5.68 3.66 19.47
C ALA A 120 -6.40 4.44 18.35
N ARG A 121 -6.19 5.75 18.29
CA ARG A 121 -6.78 6.60 17.25
C ARG A 121 -6.22 6.30 15.87
N ILE A 122 -4.90 6.07 15.77
CA ILE A 122 -4.26 5.67 14.50
C ILE A 122 -4.84 4.32 14.03
N ARG A 123 -5.00 3.33 14.92
CA ARG A 123 -5.60 2.04 14.60
C ARG A 123 -7.04 2.17 14.11
N GLU A 124 -7.85 3.02 14.75
CA GLU A 124 -9.21 3.32 14.33
C GLU A 124 -9.24 3.89 12.90
N LEU A 125 -8.37 4.85 12.58
CA LEU A 125 -8.26 5.44 11.25
C LEU A 125 -7.79 4.41 10.20
N LEU A 126 -6.85 3.53 10.57
CA LEU A 126 -6.38 2.45 9.70
C LEU A 126 -7.45 1.38 9.44
N ALA A 127 -8.31 1.11 10.42
CA ALA A 127 -9.43 0.17 10.29
C ALA A 127 -10.64 0.78 9.57
N GLY A 128 -10.67 2.10 9.41
CA GLY A 128 -11.76 2.82 8.76
C GLY A 128 -11.91 2.44 7.29
N GLY A 129 -13.11 1.98 6.89
CA GLY A 129 -13.44 1.66 5.51
C GLY A 129 -14.83 1.03 5.39
N THR A 130 -15.53 1.37 4.30
CA THR A 130 -16.83 0.76 3.94
C THR A 130 -16.65 -0.48 3.07
N ALA A 131 -17.75 -1.14 2.69
CA ALA A 131 -17.72 -2.33 1.81
C ALA A 131 -17.01 -2.11 0.45
N PHE A 132 -16.89 -0.87 0.00
CA PHE A 132 -16.19 -0.48 -1.23
C PHE A 132 -14.96 0.40 -0.96
N GLY A 133 -14.48 0.39 0.28
CA GLY A 133 -13.25 1.00 0.76
C GLY A 133 -13.18 2.50 0.60
N THR A 134 -13.18 3.27 1.67
CA THR A 134 -12.61 4.62 1.63
C THR A 134 -12.29 5.06 3.06
N ALA A 135 -11.25 4.47 3.64
CA ALA A 135 -10.54 5.19 4.67
C ALA A 135 -10.01 6.51 4.07
N ALA A 136 -10.09 7.59 4.78
CA ALA A 136 -9.45 8.83 4.37
C ALA A 136 -7.94 8.75 4.64
N PRO A 137 -7.08 9.38 3.82
CA PRO A 137 -5.68 9.56 4.17
C PRO A 137 -5.57 10.44 5.42
N PHE A 138 -4.51 10.23 6.18
CA PHE A 138 -4.14 11.06 7.32
C PHE A 138 -2.62 11.07 7.48
N ALA A 139 -2.08 12.00 8.24
CA ALA A 139 -0.67 12.00 8.57
C ALA A 139 -0.48 11.80 10.08
N VAL A 140 0.62 11.13 10.42
CA VAL A 140 1.12 11.03 11.78
C VAL A 140 2.40 11.85 11.85
N THR A 141 2.41 12.89 12.69
CA THR A 141 3.62 13.67 12.93
C THR A 141 4.32 13.15 14.18
N THR A 142 5.61 12.93 14.08
CA THR A 142 6.45 12.47 15.19
C THR A 142 7.65 13.41 15.35
N VAL A 143 7.86 13.94 16.54
CA VAL A 143 9.07 14.71 16.84
C VAL A 143 10.25 13.75 16.92
N VAL A 144 11.18 13.84 15.97
CA VAL A 144 12.32 12.92 15.87
C VAL A 144 13.61 13.50 16.47
N LYS A 145 13.67 14.83 16.65
CA LYS A 145 14.78 15.53 17.28
C LYS A 145 14.28 16.79 17.97
N GLY A 146 14.84 17.12 19.11
CA GLY A 146 14.52 18.31 19.91
C GLY A 146 13.96 17.97 21.30
N PRO A 147 13.54 19.01 22.08
CA PRO A 147 13.07 18.81 23.45
C PRO A 147 11.84 17.91 23.60
N GLN A 148 11.05 17.77 22.54
CA GLN A 148 9.79 17.01 22.53
C GLN A 148 9.94 15.69 21.76
N ALA A 149 11.16 15.16 21.58
CA ALA A 149 11.39 13.93 20.85
C ALA A 149 10.52 12.75 21.38
N GLY A 150 9.81 12.08 20.47
CA GLY A 150 8.85 11.02 20.77
C GLY A 150 7.38 11.48 20.84
N GLN A 151 7.09 12.78 20.87
CA GLN A 151 5.70 13.24 20.79
C GLN A 151 5.09 12.94 19.41
N VAL A 152 3.81 12.53 19.43
CA VAL A 152 3.06 12.11 18.25
C VAL A 152 1.75 12.87 18.18
N GLU A 153 1.41 13.39 17.00
CA GLU A 153 0.12 14.02 16.71
C GLU A 153 -0.49 13.45 15.43
N ILE A 154 -1.81 13.50 15.28
CA ILE A 154 -2.55 13.02 14.11
C ILE A 154 -3.11 14.23 13.36
N VAL A 155 -2.86 14.29 12.07
CA VAL A 155 -3.29 15.35 11.15
C VAL A 155 -4.22 14.74 10.09
N GLN A 156 -5.43 15.31 9.95
CA GLN A 156 -6.44 14.81 9.00
C GLN A 156 -6.78 15.83 7.89
N HIS A 157 -6.25 17.05 7.98
CA HIS A 157 -6.45 18.14 7.02
C HIS A 157 -5.11 18.72 6.61
N ASP A 158 -5.04 19.38 5.45
CA ASP A 158 -3.83 20.00 4.91
C ASP A 158 -2.65 19.01 4.84
N LEU A 159 -2.95 17.81 4.31
CA LEU A 159 -1.98 16.71 4.25
C LEU A 159 -0.89 17.01 3.22
N PRO A 160 0.38 16.60 3.48
CA PRO A 160 1.44 16.71 2.50
C PRO A 160 1.20 15.75 1.31
N GLU A 161 1.88 15.97 0.22
CA GLU A 161 1.87 15.05 -0.92
C GLU A 161 2.64 13.75 -0.64
N GLU A 162 3.67 13.82 0.22
CA GLU A 162 4.52 12.69 0.62
C GLU A 162 5.04 12.83 2.04
N SER A 163 5.51 11.72 2.62
CA SER A 163 6.16 11.71 3.94
C SER A 163 7.49 12.45 3.89
N ARG A 164 7.73 13.35 4.86
CA ARG A 164 8.92 14.21 4.89
C ARG A 164 9.32 14.67 6.29
N LEU A 165 10.54 15.15 6.42
CA LEU A 165 11.00 15.89 7.61
C LEU A 165 10.68 17.38 7.45
N GLU A 166 10.32 18.01 8.56
CA GLU A 166 10.06 19.46 8.68
C GLU A 166 10.73 20.02 9.93
N GLU A 167 11.29 21.22 9.83
CA GLU A 167 11.75 21.96 11.00
C GLU A 167 10.59 22.78 11.59
N ARG A 168 10.25 22.53 12.85
CA ARG A 168 9.18 23.24 13.58
C ARG A 168 9.72 23.82 14.89
N GLY A 169 10.20 25.07 14.85
CA GLY A 169 10.86 25.72 15.97
C GLY A 169 12.12 24.96 16.42
N PRO A 170 12.21 24.52 17.69
CA PRO A 170 13.37 23.76 18.17
C PRO A 170 13.34 22.27 17.83
N ASN A 171 12.30 21.81 17.15
CA ASN A 171 12.07 20.39 16.85
C ASN A 171 12.21 20.09 15.36
N THR A 172 12.78 18.93 15.04
CA THR A 172 12.64 18.30 13.73
C THR A 172 11.51 17.27 13.82
N VAL A 173 10.53 17.36 12.92
CA VAL A 173 9.32 16.56 12.93
C VAL A 173 9.27 15.71 11.66
N PHE A 174 9.02 14.42 11.80
CA PHE A 174 8.69 13.55 10.69
C PHE A 174 7.17 13.55 10.47
N VAL A 175 6.74 13.91 9.27
CA VAL A 175 5.34 13.86 8.83
C VAL A 175 5.17 12.61 8.00
N ASP A 176 4.54 11.58 8.56
CA ASP A 176 4.29 10.28 7.92
C ASP A 176 2.90 10.27 7.29
N LEU A 177 2.82 10.42 5.98
CA LEU A 177 1.56 10.34 5.24
C LEU A 177 1.13 8.89 5.09
N LEU A 178 0.03 8.53 5.73
CA LEU A 178 -0.63 7.25 5.60
C LEU A 178 -1.80 7.36 4.61
N SER A 179 -1.57 6.83 3.40
CA SER A 179 -2.59 6.74 2.36
C SER A 179 -3.17 5.34 2.32
N PRO A 180 -4.51 5.20 2.41
CA PRO A 180 -5.15 3.88 2.35
C PRO A 180 -4.83 3.17 1.03
N PRO A 181 -4.86 1.82 1.02
CA PRO A 181 -4.68 1.05 -0.20
C PRO A 181 -5.71 1.41 -1.26
N PRO A 182 -5.38 1.30 -2.55
CA PRO A 182 -6.37 1.38 -3.61
C PRO A 182 -7.29 0.17 -3.54
N VAL A 183 -8.54 0.37 -3.94
CA VAL A 183 -9.56 -0.68 -3.98
C VAL A 183 -9.66 -1.23 -5.39
N LEU A 184 -9.55 -2.54 -5.56
CA LEU A 184 -9.83 -3.22 -6.81
C LEU A 184 -11.19 -3.91 -6.74
N LEU A 185 -12.08 -3.53 -7.65
CA LEU A 185 -13.37 -4.18 -7.87
C LEU A 185 -13.23 -5.12 -9.08
N ILE A 186 -13.45 -6.41 -8.90
CA ILE A 186 -13.48 -7.41 -9.96
C ILE A 186 -14.92 -7.81 -10.22
N PHE A 187 -15.44 -7.47 -11.38
CA PHE A 187 -16.79 -7.82 -11.81
C PHE A 187 -16.77 -9.12 -12.62
N GLY A 188 -17.18 -10.20 -11.99
CA GLY A 188 -17.12 -11.57 -12.48
C GLY A 188 -16.21 -12.43 -11.60
N ALA A 189 -16.76 -13.53 -11.07
CA ALA A 189 -16.07 -14.46 -10.19
C ALA A 189 -15.67 -15.76 -10.91
N GLY A 190 -15.30 -15.67 -12.20
CA GLY A 190 -14.77 -16.79 -12.99
C GLY A 190 -13.47 -17.37 -12.41
N ASP A 191 -12.95 -18.44 -13.02
CA ASP A 191 -11.67 -19.00 -12.57
C ASP A 191 -10.48 -18.10 -12.87
N ASP A 192 -10.58 -17.30 -13.91
CA ASP A 192 -9.61 -16.27 -14.29
C ASP A 192 -9.57 -15.07 -13.32
N ALA A 193 -10.63 -14.86 -12.55
CA ALA A 193 -10.64 -13.83 -11.50
C ALA A 193 -9.77 -14.20 -10.28
N LYS A 194 -9.57 -15.49 -10.03
CA LYS A 194 -8.81 -15.97 -8.86
C LYS A 194 -7.35 -15.46 -8.85
N PRO A 195 -6.54 -15.68 -9.91
CA PRO A 195 -5.17 -15.21 -9.93
C PRO A 195 -5.09 -13.67 -9.94
N VAL A 196 -6.03 -12.95 -10.57
CA VAL A 196 -6.08 -11.49 -10.53
C VAL A 196 -6.30 -11.02 -9.09
N ALA A 197 -7.26 -11.60 -8.37
CA ALA A 197 -7.56 -11.26 -6.99
C ALA A 197 -6.36 -11.53 -6.06
N ALA A 198 -5.74 -12.69 -6.18
CA ALA A 198 -4.59 -13.08 -5.35
C ALA A 198 -3.39 -12.15 -5.58
N LEU A 199 -2.99 -11.94 -6.84
CA LEU A 199 -1.85 -11.08 -7.17
C LEU A 199 -2.10 -9.61 -6.81
N ALA A 200 -3.32 -9.11 -7.00
CA ALA A 200 -3.66 -7.75 -6.62
C ALA A 200 -3.62 -7.56 -5.09
N ALA A 201 -4.10 -8.52 -4.31
CA ALA A 201 -4.00 -8.48 -2.84
C ALA A 201 -2.53 -8.48 -2.38
N GLU A 202 -1.67 -9.33 -2.95
CA GLU A 202 -0.23 -9.34 -2.68
C GLU A 202 0.47 -8.04 -3.11
N ALA A 203 -0.02 -7.41 -4.19
CA ALA A 203 0.45 -6.10 -4.63
C ALA A 203 -0.03 -4.95 -3.73
N GLY A 204 -0.94 -5.20 -2.78
CA GLY A 204 -1.41 -4.26 -1.77
C GLY A 204 -2.74 -3.58 -2.09
N PHE A 205 -3.54 -4.10 -3.02
CA PHE A 205 -4.91 -3.66 -3.24
C PHE A 205 -5.87 -4.27 -2.21
N GLU A 206 -6.89 -3.51 -1.79
CA GLU A 206 -8.07 -4.10 -1.17
C GLU A 206 -8.97 -4.66 -2.27
N VAL A 207 -9.17 -5.99 -2.28
CA VAL A 207 -9.87 -6.66 -3.37
C VAL A 207 -11.31 -6.96 -2.99
N THR A 208 -12.26 -6.59 -3.88
CA THR A 208 -13.67 -6.92 -3.78
C THR A 208 -14.13 -7.64 -5.05
N ILE A 209 -14.67 -8.83 -4.91
CA ILE A 209 -15.24 -9.62 -6.00
C ILE A 209 -16.75 -9.41 -6.04
N VAL A 210 -17.26 -9.02 -7.20
CA VAL A 210 -18.69 -8.75 -7.42
C VAL A 210 -19.23 -9.74 -8.45
N ASP A 211 -20.21 -10.55 -8.09
CA ASP A 211 -20.90 -11.47 -9.01
C ASP A 211 -22.35 -11.65 -8.58
N HIS A 212 -23.21 -12.03 -9.52
CA HIS A 212 -24.62 -12.35 -9.27
C HIS A 212 -24.85 -13.82 -8.91
N ARG A 213 -23.85 -14.68 -9.10
CA ARG A 213 -23.90 -16.12 -8.85
C ARG A 213 -23.33 -16.43 -7.47
N ARG A 214 -24.22 -16.66 -6.50
CA ARG A 214 -23.81 -16.96 -5.11
C ARG A 214 -22.78 -18.08 -4.98
N GLY A 215 -22.91 -19.17 -5.75
CA GLY A 215 -22.00 -20.31 -5.70
C GLY A 215 -20.59 -20.03 -6.20
N TYR A 216 -20.34 -18.88 -6.84
CA TYR A 216 -19.01 -18.44 -7.25
C TYR A 216 -18.33 -17.54 -6.21
N LEU A 217 -19.10 -17.02 -5.25
CA LEU A 217 -18.63 -16.13 -4.19
C LEU A 217 -18.42 -16.94 -2.92
N THR A 218 -17.34 -17.71 -2.85
CA THR A 218 -17.00 -18.52 -1.68
C THR A 218 -15.57 -18.27 -1.21
N PRO A 219 -15.29 -18.42 0.11
CA PRO A 219 -13.93 -18.24 0.65
C PRO A 219 -12.90 -19.22 0.09
N GLU A 220 -13.33 -20.40 -0.37
CA GLU A 220 -12.44 -21.39 -1.01
C GLU A 220 -11.95 -20.90 -2.36
N ARG A 221 -12.78 -20.14 -3.07
CA ARG A 221 -12.41 -19.56 -4.38
C ARG A 221 -11.64 -18.27 -4.24
N PHE A 222 -12.02 -17.44 -3.28
CA PHE A 222 -11.43 -16.13 -2.99
C PHE A 222 -11.20 -16.02 -1.49
N PRO A 223 -10.06 -16.50 -0.99
CA PRO A 223 -9.78 -16.44 0.44
C PRO A 223 -9.62 -15.01 0.95
N PRO A 224 -9.80 -14.77 2.26
CA PRO A 224 -9.47 -13.51 2.87
C PRO A 224 -8.04 -13.06 2.51
N PRO A 225 -7.80 -11.74 2.34
CA PRO A 225 -8.68 -10.62 2.73
C PRO A 225 -9.69 -10.18 1.67
N SER A 226 -9.94 -10.97 0.61
CA SER A 226 -10.91 -10.61 -0.44
C SER A 226 -12.32 -10.47 0.12
N ARG A 227 -13.02 -9.39 -0.25
CA ARG A 227 -14.44 -9.17 0.08
C ARG A 227 -15.31 -9.74 -1.04
N LEU A 228 -16.43 -10.38 -0.67
CA LEU A 228 -17.33 -11.02 -1.63
C LEU A 228 -18.69 -10.31 -1.60
N VAL A 229 -19.14 -9.81 -2.76
CA VAL A 229 -20.37 -9.04 -2.89
C VAL A 229 -21.29 -9.69 -3.92
N LEU A 230 -22.45 -10.16 -3.45
CA LEU A 230 -23.51 -10.66 -4.32
C LEU A 230 -24.31 -9.46 -4.89
N ARG A 231 -24.14 -9.21 -6.20
CA ARG A 231 -24.82 -8.10 -6.87
C ARG A 231 -25.01 -8.36 -8.36
N ARG A 232 -26.15 -7.96 -8.90
CA ARG A 232 -26.45 -8.05 -10.33
C ARG A 232 -25.95 -6.82 -11.07
N SER A 233 -25.55 -6.98 -12.34
CA SER A 233 -25.12 -5.85 -13.17
C SER A 233 -26.22 -4.79 -13.38
N SER A 234 -27.49 -5.21 -13.40
CA SER A 234 -28.63 -4.32 -13.49
C SER A 234 -28.82 -3.39 -12.28
N GLU A 235 -28.28 -3.72 -11.13
CA GLU A 235 -28.33 -2.90 -9.91
C GLU A 235 -27.30 -1.76 -9.95
N GLY A 236 -26.31 -1.85 -10.85
CA GLY A 236 -25.25 -0.88 -10.97
C GLY A 236 -24.41 -0.73 -9.70
N ILE A 237 -23.54 0.26 -9.68
CA ILE A 237 -22.72 0.66 -8.53
C ILE A 237 -22.44 2.17 -8.63
N SER A 238 -22.32 2.84 -7.49
CA SER A 238 -22.03 4.27 -7.42
C SER A 238 -21.17 4.59 -6.19
N GLY A 239 -20.69 5.84 -6.12
CA GLY A 239 -19.87 6.31 -5.00
C GLY A 239 -18.39 5.87 -5.06
N LEU A 240 -17.93 5.44 -6.23
CA LEU A 240 -16.53 5.12 -6.46
C LEU A 240 -15.74 6.40 -6.79
N GLY A 241 -14.49 6.47 -6.39
CA GLY A 241 -13.63 7.65 -6.51
C GLY A 241 -12.26 7.34 -7.13
N PRO A 242 -11.34 8.30 -7.10
CA PRO A 242 -10.06 8.24 -7.84
C PRO A 242 -9.04 7.24 -7.28
N ARG A 243 -9.41 6.46 -6.28
CA ARG A 243 -8.59 5.35 -5.75
C ARG A 243 -9.19 3.98 -6.01
N HIS A 244 -10.30 3.94 -6.78
CA HIS A 244 -10.92 2.70 -7.20
C HIS A 244 -10.42 2.30 -8.57
N PHE A 245 -10.07 1.04 -8.67
CA PHE A 245 -9.73 0.31 -9.88
C PHE A 245 -10.85 -0.69 -10.14
N ALA A 246 -11.23 -0.85 -11.38
CA ALA A 246 -12.26 -1.80 -11.78
C ALA A 246 -11.79 -2.67 -12.94
N VAL A 247 -12.02 -3.98 -12.84
CA VAL A 247 -11.82 -4.94 -13.93
C VAL A 247 -13.13 -5.67 -14.19
N VAL A 248 -13.66 -5.53 -15.42
CA VAL A 248 -14.88 -6.20 -15.87
C VAL A 248 -14.49 -7.44 -16.68
N GLN A 249 -14.86 -8.62 -16.17
CA GLN A 249 -14.51 -9.93 -16.73
C GLN A 249 -15.62 -10.97 -16.50
N THR A 250 -16.87 -10.59 -16.79
CA THR A 250 -18.01 -11.51 -16.56
C THR A 250 -18.16 -12.57 -17.63
N HIS A 251 -17.45 -12.44 -18.75
CA HIS A 251 -17.58 -13.23 -19.98
C HIS A 251 -18.96 -13.19 -20.65
N ALA A 252 -19.89 -12.36 -20.14
CA ALA A 252 -21.22 -12.18 -20.71
C ALA A 252 -21.39 -10.72 -21.19
N LEU A 253 -21.57 -10.52 -22.50
CA LEU A 253 -21.64 -9.19 -23.12
C LEU A 253 -22.66 -8.25 -22.44
N ILE A 254 -23.83 -8.79 -22.09
CA ILE A 254 -24.91 -8.03 -21.44
C ILE A 254 -24.49 -7.54 -20.06
N HIS A 255 -23.81 -8.38 -19.26
CA HIS A 255 -23.35 -8.00 -17.93
C HIS A 255 -22.17 -7.04 -17.99
N ASP A 256 -21.22 -7.27 -18.91
CA ASP A 256 -20.11 -6.34 -19.11
C ASP A 256 -20.59 -4.96 -19.53
N ARG A 257 -21.56 -4.90 -20.47
CA ARG A 257 -22.18 -3.63 -20.88
C ARG A 257 -22.85 -2.91 -19.72
N ASP A 258 -23.63 -3.62 -18.91
CA ASP A 258 -24.36 -3.01 -17.80
C ASP A 258 -23.41 -2.52 -16.71
N TRP A 259 -22.33 -3.25 -16.41
CA TRP A 259 -21.28 -2.77 -15.51
C TRP A 259 -20.56 -1.55 -16.08
N LEU A 260 -20.16 -1.56 -17.35
CA LEU A 260 -19.50 -0.40 -17.98
C LEU A 260 -20.40 0.83 -17.99
N ARG A 261 -21.72 0.66 -18.20
CA ARG A 261 -22.69 1.78 -18.08
C ARG A 261 -22.65 2.45 -16.71
N ALA A 262 -22.52 1.67 -15.64
CA ALA A 262 -22.48 2.17 -14.28
C ALA A 262 -21.11 2.77 -13.89
N LEU A 263 -20.01 2.26 -14.47
CA LEU A 263 -18.65 2.61 -14.10
C LEU A 263 -18.09 3.81 -14.88
N LEU A 264 -18.42 3.94 -16.16
CA LEU A 264 -17.91 5.02 -17.03
C LEU A 264 -18.10 6.45 -16.48
N PRO A 265 -19.24 6.78 -15.85
CA PRO A 265 -19.44 8.13 -15.29
C PRO A 265 -18.61 8.41 -14.04
N GLN A 266 -17.98 7.40 -13.43
CA GLN A 266 -17.31 7.55 -12.16
C GLN A 266 -15.84 7.91 -12.32
N PRO A 267 -15.25 8.66 -11.38
CA PRO A 267 -13.86 9.11 -11.45
C PRO A 267 -12.88 8.01 -10.99
N LEU A 268 -12.93 6.86 -11.66
CA LEU A 268 -12.06 5.73 -11.37
C LEU A 268 -10.60 6.03 -11.75
N ALA A 269 -9.65 5.49 -10.98
CA ALA A 269 -8.24 5.48 -11.36
C ALA A 269 -7.99 4.59 -12.59
N TYR A 270 -8.77 3.50 -12.71
CA TYR A 270 -8.58 2.52 -13.76
C TYR A 270 -9.89 1.78 -14.06
N LEU A 271 -10.17 1.52 -15.34
CA LEU A 271 -11.31 0.72 -15.79
C LEU A 271 -10.85 -0.22 -16.89
N GLY A 272 -10.62 -1.49 -16.55
CA GLY A 272 -10.23 -2.55 -17.46
C GLY A 272 -11.42 -3.40 -17.93
N LEU A 273 -11.38 -3.83 -19.17
CA LEU A 273 -12.32 -4.81 -19.73
C LEU A 273 -11.56 -6.00 -20.31
N LEU A 274 -11.83 -7.19 -19.79
CA LEU A 274 -11.30 -8.43 -20.32
C LEU A 274 -12.05 -8.83 -21.60
N GLY A 275 -11.30 -9.09 -22.65
CA GLY A 275 -11.83 -9.54 -23.91
C GLY A 275 -11.20 -8.83 -25.10
N PRO A 276 -11.50 -9.28 -26.32
CA PRO A 276 -10.91 -8.72 -27.53
C PRO A 276 -11.40 -7.29 -27.79
N ARG A 277 -10.66 -6.53 -28.59
CA ARG A 277 -10.99 -5.14 -28.97
C ARG A 277 -12.40 -5.02 -29.55
N SER A 278 -12.84 -5.99 -30.35
CA SER A 278 -14.20 -6.05 -30.93
C SER A 278 -15.31 -6.07 -29.86
N ARG A 279 -15.05 -6.69 -28.70
CA ARG A 279 -16.00 -6.68 -27.57
C ARG A 279 -16.19 -5.28 -26.99
N LYS A 280 -15.09 -4.54 -26.81
CA LYS A 280 -15.13 -3.12 -26.38
C LYS A 280 -15.93 -2.29 -27.38
N GLU A 281 -15.63 -2.40 -28.67
CA GLU A 281 -16.28 -1.63 -29.73
C GLU A 281 -17.80 -1.88 -29.77
N GLU A 282 -18.22 -3.14 -29.65
CA GLU A 282 -19.62 -3.50 -29.61
C GLU A 282 -20.35 -2.94 -28.38
N ILE A 283 -19.72 -3.03 -27.20
CA ILE A 283 -20.31 -2.45 -25.97
C ILE A 283 -20.44 -0.94 -26.09
N LEU A 284 -19.40 -0.24 -26.55
CA LEU A 284 -19.44 1.23 -26.72
C LEU A 284 -20.52 1.66 -27.72
N ARG A 285 -20.66 0.93 -28.81
CA ARG A 285 -21.73 1.16 -29.80
C ARG A 285 -23.12 1.04 -29.16
N GLN A 286 -23.35 0.02 -28.33
CA GLN A 286 -24.63 -0.17 -27.61
C GLN A 286 -24.88 0.89 -26.55
N LEU A 287 -23.82 1.42 -25.93
CA LEU A 287 -23.94 2.47 -24.92
C LEU A 287 -24.09 3.88 -25.50
N GLY A 288 -23.77 4.07 -26.80
CA GLY A 288 -23.69 5.41 -27.40
C GLY A 288 -22.58 6.27 -26.73
N ALA A 289 -21.57 5.63 -26.14
CA ALA A 289 -20.57 6.31 -25.35
C ALA A 289 -19.35 6.72 -26.21
N ALA A 290 -18.96 8.00 -26.12
CA ALA A 290 -17.77 8.55 -26.82
C ALA A 290 -16.45 8.30 -26.05
N ASP A 291 -16.51 7.99 -24.75
CA ASP A 291 -15.35 7.93 -23.83
C ASP A 291 -14.58 6.58 -23.90
N ALA A 292 -14.28 6.14 -25.11
CA ALA A 292 -13.52 4.90 -25.35
C ALA A 292 -12.13 4.90 -24.70
N GLN A 293 -11.55 6.08 -24.49
CA GLN A 293 -10.17 6.24 -23.96
C GLN A 293 -10.08 5.90 -22.47
N LYS A 294 -11.17 5.97 -21.71
CA LYS A 294 -11.19 5.62 -20.29
C LYS A 294 -11.09 4.11 -20.02
N ILE A 295 -11.33 3.28 -21.05
CA ILE A 295 -11.37 1.83 -20.89
C ILE A 295 -10.09 1.20 -21.44
N PHE A 296 -9.34 0.55 -20.58
CA PHE A 296 -8.23 -0.32 -20.95
C PHE A 296 -8.80 -1.65 -21.49
N ALA A 297 -8.79 -1.82 -22.82
CA ALA A 297 -9.29 -3.01 -23.48
C ALA A 297 -8.63 -3.22 -24.86
N PRO A 298 -8.02 -4.37 -25.09
CA PRO A 298 -7.83 -5.45 -24.12
C PRO A 298 -7.12 -5.00 -22.86
N VAL A 299 -7.53 -5.56 -21.69
CA VAL A 299 -6.92 -5.23 -20.40
C VAL A 299 -5.55 -5.88 -20.27
N GLY A 300 -4.59 -5.17 -19.67
CA GLY A 300 -3.25 -5.67 -19.38
C GLY A 300 -2.17 -5.20 -20.35
N LEU A 301 -0.92 -5.34 -19.94
CA LEU A 301 0.26 -5.07 -20.75
C LEU A 301 0.52 -6.22 -21.72
N ASP A 302 1.08 -5.91 -22.88
CA ASP A 302 1.53 -6.94 -23.85
C ASP A 302 2.81 -7.62 -23.33
N LEU A 303 2.64 -8.74 -22.64
CA LEU A 303 3.71 -9.56 -22.08
C LEU A 303 3.84 -10.92 -22.81
N GLY A 304 3.06 -11.16 -23.87
CA GLY A 304 2.93 -12.50 -24.48
C GLY A 304 2.27 -13.51 -23.52
N ALA A 305 1.36 -13.03 -22.65
CA ALA A 305 0.75 -13.82 -21.60
C ALA A 305 -0.24 -14.86 -22.16
N GLU A 306 -0.12 -16.11 -21.69
CA GLU A 306 -1.02 -17.21 -21.97
C GLU A 306 -1.57 -17.80 -20.67
N GLY A 307 -2.88 -18.07 -20.64
CA GLY A 307 -3.57 -18.61 -19.48
C GLY A 307 -3.86 -17.56 -18.39
N PRO A 308 -4.74 -17.91 -17.44
CA PRO A 308 -5.28 -16.96 -16.48
C PRO A 308 -4.22 -16.38 -15.52
N GLU A 309 -3.23 -17.16 -15.13
CA GLU A 309 -2.17 -16.72 -14.19
C GLU A 309 -1.26 -15.66 -14.83
N GLN A 310 -0.84 -15.86 -16.09
CA GLN A 310 0.01 -14.89 -16.79
C GLN A 310 -0.78 -13.64 -17.19
N VAL A 311 -2.03 -13.79 -17.60
CA VAL A 311 -2.94 -12.67 -17.86
C VAL A 311 -3.14 -11.85 -16.59
N ALA A 312 -3.26 -12.47 -15.43
CA ALA A 312 -3.35 -11.77 -14.15
C ALA A 312 -2.10 -10.92 -13.86
N VAL A 313 -0.90 -11.43 -14.15
CA VAL A 313 0.35 -10.65 -14.06
C VAL A 313 0.29 -9.42 -14.95
N SER A 314 -0.14 -9.60 -16.21
CA SER A 314 -0.29 -8.51 -17.18
C SER A 314 -1.25 -7.42 -16.69
N ILE A 315 -2.42 -7.80 -16.16
CA ILE A 315 -3.45 -6.88 -15.64
C ILE A 315 -2.92 -6.13 -14.41
N VAL A 316 -2.35 -6.84 -13.44
CA VAL A 316 -1.86 -6.22 -12.21
C VAL A 316 -0.68 -5.29 -12.49
N ALA A 317 0.22 -5.63 -13.41
CA ALA A 317 1.32 -4.77 -13.83
C ALA A 317 0.80 -3.46 -14.48
N GLU A 318 -0.22 -3.53 -15.35
CA GLU A 318 -0.86 -2.33 -15.93
C GLU A 318 -1.50 -1.45 -14.84
N MET A 319 -2.26 -2.05 -13.92
CA MET A 319 -2.86 -1.31 -12.80
C MET A 319 -1.82 -0.61 -11.92
N LEU A 320 -0.68 -1.27 -11.63
CA LEU A 320 0.42 -0.67 -10.88
C LEU A 320 1.05 0.51 -11.62
N ALA A 321 1.26 0.38 -12.93
CA ALA A 321 1.81 1.44 -13.78
C ALA A 321 0.88 2.67 -13.81
N VAL A 322 -0.42 2.45 -14.03
CA VAL A 322 -1.45 3.51 -14.03
C VAL A 322 -1.54 4.18 -12.65
N GLY A 323 -1.57 3.40 -11.57
CA GLY A 323 -1.61 3.92 -10.20
C GLY A 323 -0.38 4.73 -9.83
N ALA A 324 0.77 4.39 -10.39
CA ALA A 324 2.02 5.13 -10.24
C ALA A 324 2.17 6.30 -11.24
N ARG A 325 1.23 6.46 -12.17
CA ARG A 325 1.29 7.43 -13.29
C ARG A 325 2.57 7.27 -14.11
N ARG A 326 2.94 6.03 -14.43
CA ARG A 326 4.16 5.70 -15.19
C ARG A 326 3.84 4.91 -16.44
N GLU A 327 4.59 5.21 -17.50
CA GLU A 327 4.61 4.36 -18.69
C GLU A 327 5.46 3.12 -18.41
N PRO A 328 4.97 1.92 -18.75
CA PRO A 328 5.73 0.67 -18.59
C PRO A 328 6.96 0.64 -19.51
N VAL A 329 8.14 0.57 -18.90
CA VAL A 329 9.42 0.46 -19.63
C VAL A 329 10.34 -0.53 -18.92
N HIS A 330 11.35 -1.03 -19.62
CA HIS A 330 12.39 -1.83 -18.97
C HIS A 330 13.24 -0.95 -18.05
N LEU A 331 13.40 -1.33 -16.78
CA LEU A 331 14.22 -0.59 -15.81
C LEU A 331 15.65 -0.37 -16.28
N ARG A 332 16.25 -1.33 -17.04
CA ARG A 332 17.57 -1.20 -17.66
C ARG A 332 17.67 -0.04 -18.66
N ALA A 333 16.55 0.41 -19.21
CA ALA A 333 16.53 1.53 -20.16
C ALA A 333 16.34 2.88 -19.46
N LYS A 334 15.99 2.89 -18.17
CA LYS A 334 15.76 4.10 -17.39
C LYS A 334 17.11 4.76 -17.05
N ARG A 335 17.23 6.06 -17.30
CA ARG A 335 18.36 6.89 -16.84
C ARG A 335 17.99 7.53 -15.50
N GLY A 336 18.88 7.48 -14.50
CA GLY A 336 18.65 7.99 -13.14
C GLY A 336 18.17 6.93 -12.16
N GLY A 337 17.80 7.34 -10.95
CA GLY A 337 17.35 6.45 -9.88
C GLY A 337 16.07 5.68 -10.23
N ILE A 338 15.96 4.43 -9.78
CA ILE A 338 14.80 3.56 -10.08
C ILE A 338 13.47 4.23 -9.70
N HIS A 339 13.52 5.10 -8.70
CA HIS A 339 12.33 5.72 -8.11
C HIS A 339 12.14 7.20 -8.47
N GLU A 340 13.07 7.80 -9.18
CA GLU A 340 12.89 9.14 -9.76
C GLU A 340 11.84 9.05 -10.86
N GLY A 341 10.79 9.85 -10.73
CA GLY A 341 9.61 9.84 -11.61
C GLY A 341 9.80 10.62 -12.84
#